data_745f31fe4f24a97acdbe707bf65846d7
#
_entry.id   745f31fe4f24a97acdbe707bf65846d7
#
_cell.length_a   1.000
_cell.length_b   1.000
_cell.length_c   1.000
_cell.angle_alpha   90.00
_cell.angle_beta   90.00
_cell.angle_gamma   90.00
#
_symmetry.space_group_name_H-M   'P 1'
#
loop_
_entity.id
_entity.type
_entity.pdbx_description
1 polymer ?
#
loop_
_entity_poly.entity_id
_entity_poly.type
_entity_poly.pdbx_seq_one_letter_code
_entity_poly.pdbx_strand_id
1 'polypeptide(L)'
;MIDRRAAVALLVSPLLLTGCGGGAEATERRTPAARPAPTATPTPAPTSQPDVESAARRIVGLGPKLHAAIPDHSRQAVVVTGRGRNSPRSTVVLHERTAGGWQAGTAWPAHNALRGWSAHHTAGDLRSPLGVFTLSDAGGLLADPGSRLPYHHSSGFVSPGTGFEGEPLAGSFDYVVAIDYNRRPGTSPLDWTRPLGPGRGGGVWFHVDHGGPTHGCVSVAKSHMKDLLRTLDPQRHPVVVMGYADWLAL
;
A
#
# COMPACT_ATOMS: atom_id res chain seq x y z
N MET A 1 -29.28 -40.60 18.16
CA MET A 1 -28.87 -42.02 18.02
C MET A 1 -27.59 -42.06 17.20
N ILE A 2 -26.59 -42.65 17.83
CA ILE A 2 -25.32 -43.19 17.30
C ILE A 2 -24.27 -42.12 16.93
N ASP A 3 -23.49 -41.73 17.80
CA ASP A 3 -22.21 -41.98 18.48
C ASP A 3 -21.28 -43.01 17.78
N ARG A 4 -20.09 -42.57 17.41
CA ARG A 4 -18.89 -43.40 17.43
C ARG A 4 -17.60 -42.58 17.46
N ARG A 5 -17.00 -42.61 18.62
CA ARG A 5 -15.60 -42.31 18.92
C ARG A 5 -14.68 -43.41 18.34
N ALA A 6 -13.49 -43.04 17.95
CA ALA A 6 -12.32 -43.92 18.07
C ALA A 6 -11.06 -43.10 18.19
N ALA A 7 -10.38 -43.32 19.27
CA ALA A 7 -9.10 -42.83 19.70
C ALA A 7 -7.98 -43.86 19.39
N VAL A 8 -6.72 -43.45 19.77
CA VAL A 8 -5.53 -44.34 20.01
C VAL A 8 -4.61 -44.43 18.79
N ALA A 9 -3.28 -44.26 18.82
CA ALA A 9 -2.29 -44.43 19.86
C ALA A 9 -0.97 -43.71 19.59
N LEU A 10 -0.31 -43.40 20.69
CA LEU A 10 1.11 -43.04 20.85
C LEU A 10 2.06 -44.20 20.46
N LEU A 11 3.26 -43.82 19.98
CA LEU A 11 4.46 -44.64 20.24
C LEU A 11 5.70 -43.71 20.37
N VAL A 12 6.27 -43.78 21.57
CA VAL A 12 7.55 -43.26 22.01
C VAL A 12 8.57 -44.40 21.96
N SER A 13 9.80 -44.15 21.55
CA SER A 13 10.98 -44.74 22.23
C SER A 13 12.31 -44.21 21.68
N PRO A 14 13.30 -44.05 22.56
CA PRO A 14 14.62 -43.48 22.27
C PRO A 14 15.69 -44.53 22.06
N LEU A 15 16.81 -44.17 21.46
CA LEU A 15 18.04 -45.00 21.57
C LEU A 15 19.25 -44.07 21.80
N LEU A 16 19.81 -44.26 22.98
CA LEU A 16 21.16 -43.85 23.40
C LEU A 16 22.16 -44.89 22.86
N LEU A 17 23.34 -44.42 22.45
CA LEU A 17 24.55 -45.26 22.46
C LEU A 17 25.79 -44.39 22.66
N THR A 18 26.41 -44.64 23.80
CA THR A 18 27.73 -44.28 24.26
C THR A 18 28.83 -45.07 23.57
N GLY A 19 30.01 -44.46 23.41
CA GLY A 19 31.23 -45.18 23.01
C GLY A 19 32.48 -44.41 23.38
N CYS A 20 33.12 -44.82 24.45
CA CYS A 20 34.47 -44.42 24.90
C CYS A 20 35.57 -45.05 24.08
N GLY A 21 36.74 -44.42 24.07
CA GLY A 21 37.98 -45.16 24.10
C GLY A 21 39.16 -44.60 23.31
N GLY A 22 40.25 -44.29 24.00
CA GLY A 22 41.59 -44.66 23.60
C GLY A 22 42.62 -43.53 23.38
N GLY A 23 43.47 -43.32 24.36
CA GLY A 23 44.64 -42.47 24.28
C GLY A 23 45.81 -43.14 23.58
N ALA A 24 46.73 -42.32 23.11
CA ALA A 24 48.14 -42.69 22.89
C ALA A 24 49.04 -41.45 22.98
N GLU A 25 49.94 -41.47 23.94
CA GLU A 25 51.09 -40.55 24.05
C GLU A 25 52.08 -40.81 22.93
N ALA A 26 52.67 -39.75 22.39
CA ALA A 26 54.00 -39.82 21.75
C ALA A 26 54.65 -38.42 21.67
N THR A 27 55.63 -38.26 22.53
CA THR A 27 56.99 -37.73 22.32
C THR A 27 57.16 -36.34 21.66
N GLU A 28 57.64 -35.44 22.52
CA GLU A 28 58.26 -34.15 22.20
C GLU A 28 59.41 -34.27 21.21
N ARG A 29 59.39 -33.39 20.19
CA ARG A 29 60.58 -32.99 19.46
C ARG A 29 60.63 -31.48 19.35
N ARG A 30 61.49 -30.86 20.15
CA ARG A 30 61.83 -29.44 20.09
C ARG A 30 62.43 -29.09 18.76
N THR A 31 61.94 -28.08 18.09
CA THR A 31 62.57 -27.38 16.96
C THR A 31 62.58 -25.87 17.26
N PRO A 32 63.61 -25.14 16.84
CA PRO A 32 63.93 -23.81 17.37
C PRO A 32 62.96 -22.71 16.90
N ALA A 33 62.82 -21.70 17.74
CA ALA A 33 61.97 -20.56 17.57
C ALA A 33 62.26 -19.75 16.28
N ALA A 34 61.25 -19.65 15.41
CA ALA A 34 61.24 -18.69 14.31
C ALA A 34 60.74 -17.34 14.81
N ARG A 35 61.52 -16.31 14.42
CA ARG A 35 61.25 -14.89 14.68
C ARG A 35 59.86 -14.46 14.17
N PRO A 36 59.07 -13.69 14.93
CA PRO A 36 57.75 -13.27 14.45
C PRO A 36 57.89 -12.27 13.30
N ALA A 37 57.16 -12.53 12.22
CA ALA A 37 56.93 -11.59 11.13
C ALA A 37 56.02 -10.44 11.58
N PRO A 38 56.15 -9.23 11.01
CA PRO A 38 55.32 -8.11 11.38
C PRO A 38 53.86 -8.40 10.99
N THR A 39 52.98 -8.30 11.98
CA THR A 39 51.51 -8.42 11.83
C THR A 39 51.05 -7.28 10.93
N ALA A 40 50.58 -7.59 9.74
CA ALA A 40 49.91 -6.64 8.89
C ALA A 40 48.57 -6.24 9.57
N THR A 41 48.43 -4.96 9.87
CA THR A 41 47.18 -4.35 10.34
C THR A 41 46.14 -4.56 9.25
N PRO A 42 44.94 -5.17 9.55
CA PRO A 42 43.89 -5.30 8.54
C PRO A 42 43.43 -3.91 8.14
N THR A 43 43.57 -3.56 6.88
CA THR A 43 42.91 -2.40 6.28
C THR A 43 41.40 -2.59 6.44
N PRO A 44 40.68 -1.62 7.05
CA PRO A 44 39.20 -1.72 7.14
C PRO A 44 38.65 -1.80 5.74
N ALA A 45 37.86 -2.84 5.48
CA ALA A 45 37.08 -2.98 4.25
C ALA A 45 36.20 -1.74 4.09
N PRO A 46 36.02 -1.21 2.86
CA PRO A 46 35.10 -0.10 2.65
C PRO A 46 33.71 -0.55 3.07
N THR A 47 33.19 0.06 4.12
CA THR A 47 31.80 -0.11 4.53
C THR A 47 30.93 0.39 3.38
N SER A 48 30.31 -0.53 2.67
CA SER A 48 29.34 -0.24 1.63
C SER A 48 28.23 0.64 2.23
N GLN A 49 28.07 1.84 1.68
CA GLN A 49 26.97 2.78 1.96
C GLN A 49 25.82 2.64 0.93
N PRO A 50 25.20 1.45 0.70
CA PRO A 50 24.08 1.33 -0.21
C PRO A 50 22.73 1.66 0.46
N ASP A 51 22.63 1.59 1.79
CA ASP A 51 21.33 1.65 2.47
C ASP A 51 20.78 3.07 2.66
N VAL A 52 21.64 4.05 2.88
CA VAL A 52 21.23 5.44 3.13
C VAL A 52 20.76 6.13 1.83
N GLU A 53 21.45 5.93 0.72
CA GLU A 53 21.08 6.51 -0.58
C GLU A 53 19.81 5.85 -1.14
N SER A 54 19.64 4.56 -0.93
CA SER A 54 18.43 3.82 -1.30
C SER A 54 17.21 4.29 -0.48
N ALA A 55 17.38 4.56 0.82
CA ALA A 55 16.32 5.07 1.69
C ALA A 55 15.88 6.48 1.29
N ALA A 56 16.82 7.36 0.90
CA ALA A 56 16.52 8.72 0.45
C ALA A 56 15.70 8.77 -0.85
N ARG A 57 15.70 7.69 -1.64
CA ARG A 57 14.96 7.59 -2.90
C ARG A 57 13.53 7.03 -2.74
N ARG A 58 13.14 6.64 -1.54
CA ARG A 58 11.85 6.00 -1.25
C ARG A 58 10.79 7.01 -0.79
N ILE A 59 9.52 6.61 -0.90
CA ILE A 59 8.42 7.35 -0.28
C ILE A 59 8.47 7.11 1.23
N VAL A 60 8.64 8.20 2.00
CA VAL A 60 8.65 8.13 3.46
C VAL A 60 7.33 7.59 4.00
N GLY A 61 7.40 6.66 4.95
CA GLY A 61 6.22 6.02 5.54
C GLY A 61 5.75 4.76 4.83
N LEU A 62 6.31 4.42 3.65
CA LEU A 62 6.08 3.12 3.01
C LEU A 62 7.20 2.15 3.34
N GLY A 63 6.82 0.97 3.83
CA GLY A 63 7.73 -0.14 4.03
C GLY A 63 8.17 -0.80 2.72
N PRO A 64 9.18 -1.69 2.77
CA PRO A 64 9.80 -2.28 1.59
C PRO A 64 8.80 -3.05 0.73
N LYS A 65 7.83 -3.73 1.32
CA LYS A 65 6.79 -4.50 0.62
C LYS A 65 5.91 -3.61 -0.25
N LEU A 66 5.43 -2.50 0.32
CA LEU A 66 4.56 -1.56 -0.39
C LEU A 66 5.33 -0.78 -1.45
N HIS A 67 6.59 -0.44 -1.13
CA HIS A 67 7.45 0.22 -2.09
C HIS A 67 7.73 -0.65 -3.33
N ALA A 68 7.98 -1.95 -3.12
CA ALA A 68 8.17 -2.93 -4.19
C ALA A 68 6.87 -3.22 -4.99
N ALA A 69 5.70 -2.95 -4.42
CA ALA A 69 4.42 -3.09 -5.10
C ALA A 69 4.09 -1.93 -6.05
N ILE A 70 4.79 -0.79 -5.94
CA ILE A 70 4.68 0.31 -6.89
C ILE A 70 5.41 -0.10 -8.18
N PRO A 71 4.73 -0.12 -9.35
CA PRO A 71 5.39 -0.48 -10.60
C PRO A 71 6.59 0.42 -10.93
N ASP A 72 7.68 -0.15 -11.44
CA ASP A 72 8.92 0.59 -11.72
C ASP A 72 8.75 1.74 -12.72
N HIS A 73 7.79 1.60 -13.63
CA HIS A 73 7.46 2.63 -14.61
C HIS A 73 6.58 3.76 -14.04
N SER A 74 5.99 3.59 -12.84
CA SER A 74 5.20 4.64 -12.21
C SER A 74 6.07 5.83 -11.82
N ARG A 75 5.59 7.03 -12.15
CA ARG A 75 6.23 8.31 -11.86
C ARG A 75 5.40 9.21 -10.95
N GLN A 76 4.16 8.79 -10.65
CA GLN A 76 3.26 9.47 -9.74
C GLN A 76 2.62 8.45 -8.79
N ALA A 77 2.63 8.76 -7.50
CA ALA A 77 1.99 7.93 -6.47
C ALA A 77 1.19 8.82 -5.52
N VAL A 78 -0.11 8.59 -5.43
CA VAL A 78 -0.97 9.20 -4.41
C VAL A 78 -0.95 8.29 -3.20
N VAL A 79 -0.37 8.72 -2.09
CA VAL A 79 -0.34 7.93 -0.85
C VAL A 79 -1.48 8.38 0.06
N VAL A 80 -2.35 7.45 0.41
CA VAL A 80 -3.46 7.66 1.36
C VAL A 80 -3.13 6.95 2.66
N THR A 81 -2.81 7.72 3.69
CA THR A 81 -2.45 7.20 5.01
C THR A 81 -3.59 7.38 5.99
N GLY A 82 -4.28 6.29 6.32
CA GLY A 82 -5.30 6.27 7.37
C GLY A 82 -4.69 6.38 8.77
N ARG A 83 -5.34 7.11 9.67
CA ARG A 83 -4.89 7.28 11.06
C ARG A 83 -4.84 5.98 11.86
N GLY A 84 -5.54 4.94 11.41
CA GLY A 84 -5.58 3.63 12.03
C GLY A 84 -6.51 2.70 11.28
N ARG A 85 -6.43 1.39 11.57
CA ARG A 85 -7.16 0.34 10.87
C ARG A 85 -8.68 0.60 10.79
N ASN A 86 -9.27 1.12 11.84
CA ASN A 86 -10.72 1.35 11.94
C ASN A 86 -11.09 2.85 11.92
N SER A 87 -10.16 3.73 11.54
CA SER A 87 -10.38 5.17 11.46
C SER A 87 -10.93 5.57 10.09
N PRO A 88 -11.95 6.44 10.01
CA PRO A 88 -12.42 7.02 8.75
C PRO A 88 -11.59 8.22 8.31
N ARG A 89 -10.57 8.62 9.06
CA ARG A 89 -9.74 9.80 8.77
C ARG A 89 -8.40 9.41 8.20
N SER A 90 -8.00 10.13 7.16
CA SER A 90 -6.76 9.91 6.41
C SER A 90 -6.06 11.22 6.07
N THR A 91 -4.86 11.08 5.57
CA THR A 91 -4.08 12.12 4.88
C THR A 91 -3.73 11.63 3.50
N VAL A 92 -3.82 12.49 2.50
CA VAL A 92 -3.44 12.22 1.11
C VAL A 92 -2.22 13.05 0.76
N VAL A 93 -1.20 12.44 0.14
CA VAL A 93 0.00 13.11 -0.38
C VAL A 93 0.25 12.62 -1.80
N LEU A 94 0.35 13.54 -2.75
CA LEU A 94 0.82 13.23 -4.10
C LEU A 94 2.36 13.24 -4.09
N HIS A 95 2.96 12.16 -4.56
CA HIS A 95 4.40 12.02 -4.75
C HIS A 95 4.74 11.97 -6.24
N GLU A 96 5.81 12.62 -6.61
CA GLU A 96 6.34 12.60 -7.97
C GLU A 96 7.75 12.01 -7.99
N ARG A 97 7.99 11.09 -8.91
CA ARG A 97 9.31 10.45 -9.07
C ARG A 97 10.19 11.30 -9.97
N THR A 98 11.34 11.72 -9.44
CA THR A 98 12.39 12.49 -10.11
C THR A 98 13.67 11.66 -10.23
N ALA A 99 14.73 12.22 -10.80
CA ALA A 99 16.06 11.60 -10.81
C ALA A 99 16.61 11.37 -9.38
N GLY A 100 16.24 12.25 -8.43
CA GLY A 100 16.65 12.15 -7.01
C GLY A 100 15.77 11.22 -6.16
N GLY A 101 14.75 10.57 -6.73
CA GLY A 101 13.79 9.72 -6.01
C GLY A 101 12.40 10.33 -5.92
N TRP A 102 11.59 9.86 -4.96
CA TRP A 102 10.24 10.34 -4.76
C TRP A 102 10.21 11.65 -3.97
N GLN A 103 9.53 12.65 -4.50
CA GLN A 103 9.31 13.94 -3.86
C GLN A 103 7.85 14.05 -3.43
N ALA A 104 7.64 14.36 -2.14
CA ALA A 104 6.34 14.56 -1.57
C ALA A 104 5.81 15.97 -1.87
N GLY A 105 4.56 16.05 -2.27
CA GLY A 105 3.79 17.29 -2.28
C GLY A 105 3.23 17.67 -0.90
N THR A 106 2.29 18.60 -0.87
CA THR A 106 1.56 19.00 0.34
C THR A 106 0.64 17.86 0.81
N ALA A 107 0.56 17.70 2.12
CA ALA A 107 -0.38 16.77 2.75
C ALA A 107 -1.78 17.38 2.86
N TRP A 108 -2.80 16.65 2.45
CA TRP A 108 -4.20 17.06 2.46
C TRP A 108 -5.01 16.22 3.44
N PRO A 109 -5.86 16.83 4.28
CA PRO A 109 -6.85 16.09 5.05
C PRO A 109 -7.81 15.32 4.13
N ALA A 110 -8.24 14.13 4.55
CA ALA A 110 -9.12 13.27 3.79
C ALA A 110 -10.00 12.42 4.70
N HIS A 111 -11.15 11.97 4.17
CA HIS A 111 -11.91 10.89 4.77
C HIS A 111 -11.80 9.62 3.91
N ASN A 112 -11.85 8.49 4.58
CA ASN A 112 -12.01 7.18 3.98
C ASN A 112 -13.28 6.51 4.55
N ALA A 113 -13.47 5.23 4.27
CA ALA A 113 -14.68 4.52 4.70
C ALA A 113 -14.92 4.54 6.21
N LEU A 114 -16.19 4.56 6.61
CA LEU A 114 -16.67 4.67 8.00
C LEU A 114 -15.96 3.71 8.97
N ARG A 115 -15.75 2.45 8.55
CA ARG A 115 -15.10 1.41 9.36
C ARG A 115 -13.60 1.27 9.09
N GLY A 116 -12.99 2.22 8.37
CA GLY A 116 -11.57 2.23 8.05
C GLY A 116 -11.21 1.31 6.88
N TRP A 117 -10.34 0.33 7.08
CA TRP A 117 -9.60 -0.37 6.03
C TRP A 117 -9.77 -1.88 6.04
N SER A 118 -9.71 -2.54 4.87
CA SER A 118 -9.80 -3.99 4.73
C SER A 118 -8.84 -4.53 3.65
N ALA A 119 -8.10 -5.59 3.99
CA ALA A 119 -7.35 -6.39 3.01
C ALA A 119 -8.26 -7.31 2.17
N HIS A 120 -9.47 -7.56 2.69
CA HIS A 120 -10.49 -8.41 2.07
C HIS A 120 -11.80 -7.64 1.91
N HIS A 121 -11.71 -6.46 1.25
CA HIS A 121 -12.87 -5.61 1.02
C HIS A 121 -13.99 -6.37 0.31
N THR A 122 -15.21 -6.20 0.78
CA THR A 122 -16.43 -6.76 0.21
C THR A 122 -17.51 -5.68 0.07
N ALA A 123 -18.44 -5.89 -0.83
CA ALA A 123 -19.56 -4.96 -1.03
C ALA A 123 -20.30 -4.71 0.29
N GLY A 124 -20.45 -3.43 0.66
CA GLY A 124 -21.20 -3.02 1.85
C GLY A 124 -20.47 -3.18 3.19
N ASP A 125 -19.18 -3.55 3.23
CA ASP A 125 -18.40 -3.69 4.48
C ASP A 125 -18.06 -2.35 5.14
N LEU A 126 -18.28 -1.23 4.46
CA LEU A 126 -17.99 0.13 4.88
C LEU A 126 -16.49 0.34 5.18
N ARG A 127 -15.62 -0.33 4.43
CA ARG A 127 -14.17 -0.24 4.53
C ARG A 127 -13.56 0.13 3.18
N SER A 128 -12.50 0.89 3.18
CA SER A 128 -11.68 1.13 1.99
C SER A 128 -10.72 -0.03 1.76
N PRO A 129 -10.48 -0.47 0.52
CA PRO A 129 -9.53 -1.53 0.24
C PRO A 129 -8.09 -1.09 0.55
N LEU A 130 -7.29 -2.01 1.11
CA LEU A 130 -5.83 -1.86 1.24
C LEU A 130 -5.17 -2.27 -0.07
N GLY A 131 -4.18 -1.52 -0.55
CA GLY A 131 -3.42 -1.94 -1.73
C GLY A 131 -2.74 -0.83 -2.51
N VAL A 132 -2.17 -1.27 -3.64
CA VAL A 132 -1.65 -0.40 -4.70
C VAL A 132 -2.54 -0.62 -5.92
N PHE A 133 -3.11 0.46 -6.45
CA PHE A 133 -4.02 0.44 -7.60
C PHE A 133 -3.62 1.52 -8.59
N THR A 134 -3.89 1.30 -9.88
CA THR A 134 -3.71 2.33 -10.91
C THR A 134 -4.82 3.38 -10.85
N LEU A 135 -4.54 4.54 -11.43
CA LEU A 135 -5.47 5.65 -11.58
C LEU A 135 -5.54 5.97 -13.08
N SER A 136 -6.56 5.45 -13.76
CA SER A 136 -6.61 5.47 -15.22
C SER A 136 -7.64 6.44 -15.80
N ASP A 137 -8.71 6.73 -15.07
CA ASP A 137 -9.85 7.47 -15.58
C ASP A 137 -10.40 8.46 -14.55
N ALA A 138 -11.01 9.51 -15.03
CA ALA A 138 -11.63 10.55 -14.24
C ALA A 138 -13.04 10.88 -14.77
N GLY A 139 -13.77 11.70 -14.03
CA GLY A 139 -15.07 12.18 -14.47
C GLY A 139 -15.71 13.09 -13.44
N GLY A 140 -16.98 13.39 -13.64
CA GLY A 140 -17.74 14.20 -12.69
C GLY A 140 -19.02 14.77 -13.25
N LEU A 141 -19.82 15.35 -12.34
CA LEU A 141 -21.02 16.11 -12.66
C LEU A 141 -20.68 17.44 -13.34
N LEU A 142 -19.57 18.04 -12.97
CA LEU A 142 -19.12 19.31 -13.54
C LEU A 142 -18.24 19.11 -14.76
N ALA A 143 -18.13 20.14 -15.60
CA ALA A 143 -17.24 20.15 -16.74
C ALA A 143 -15.80 19.91 -16.32
N ASP A 144 -15.02 19.33 -17.26
CA ASP A 144 -13.60 19.04 -17.06
C ASP A 144 -12.81 20.29 -16.59
N PRO A 145 -12.17 20.22 -15.40
CA PRO A 145 -11.39 21.36 -14.88
C PRO A 145 -9.98 21.46 -15.49
N GLY A 146 -9.67 20.73 -16.54
CA GLY A 146 -8.36 20.56 -17.16
C GLY A 146 -7.67 19.25 -16.75
N SER A 147 -8.41 18.15 -16.69
CA SER A 147 -7.90 16.81 -16.39
C SER A 147 -6.90 16.35 -17.45
N ARG A 148 -5.81 15.71 -17.02
CA ARG A 148 -4.89 15.01 -17.93
C ARG A 148 -5.26 13.55 -18.10
N LEU A 149 -6.03 12.98 -17.15
CA LEU A 149 -6.66 11.67 -17.29
C LEU A 149 -7.87 11.79 -18.23
N PRO A 150 -8.24 10.71 -18.97
CA PRO A 150 -9.50 10.65 -19.68
C PRO A 150 -10.67 11.05 -18.75
N TYR A 151 -11.43 12.10 -19.14
CA TYR A 151 -12.47 12.69 -18.32
C TYR A 151 -13.86 12.40 -18.88
N HIS A 152 -14.71 11.77 -18.07
CA HIS A 152 -16.09 11.42 -18.41
C HIS A 152 -17.08 12.36 -17.71
N HIS A 153 -17.51 13.41 -18.41
CA HIS A 153 -18.56 14.29 -17.94
C HIS A 153 -19.93 13.63 -18.08
N SER A 154 -20.71 13.54 -17.00
CA SER A 154 -22.05 12.92 -17.03
C SER A 154 -22.92 13.39 -15.88
N SER A 155 -24.22 13.58 -16.18
CA SER A 155 -25.26 13.81 -15.16
C SER A 155 -25.50 12.60 -14.23
N GLY A 156 -24.92 11.44 -14.53
CA GLY A 156 -24.96 10.25 -13.67
C GLY A 156 -24.08 10.35 -12.43
N PHE A 157 -23.15 11.34 -12.35
CA PHE A 157 -22.32 11.57 -11.16
C PHE A 157 -23.09 12.37 -10.09
N VAL A 158 -24.11 11.72 -9.49
CA VAL A 158 -24.92 12.31 -8.44
C VAL A 158 -24.94 11.42 -7.21
N SER A 159 -24.94 12.03 -6.03
CA SER A 159 -25.14 11.36 -4.76
C SER A 159 -26.21 12.13 -3.97
N PRO A 160 -27.46 11.70 -4.05
CA PRO A 160 -28.54 12.34 -3.28
C PRO A 160 -28.50 11.89 -1.81
N GLY A 161 -29.16 12.68 -0.96
CA GLY A 161 -29.34 12.35 0.46
C GLY A 161 -28.21 12.86 1.35
N THR A 162 -28.04 12.21 2.48
CA THR A 162 -27.10 12.58 3.55
C THR A 162 -26.13 11.44 3.83
N GLY A 163 -24.92 11.80 4.30
CA GLY A 163 -23.91 10.86 4.74
C GLY A 163 -24.14 10.36 6.17
N PHE A 164 -23.15 9.70 6.72
CA PHE A 164 -23.21 9.02 8.04
C PHE A 164 -23.34 9.97 9.22
N GLU A 165 -22.87 11.20 9.09
CA GLU A 165 -22.93 12.23 10.14
C GLU A 165 -24.05 13.26 9.87
N GLY A 166 -24.94 12.99 8.89
CA GLY A 166 -26.04 13.85 8.50
C GLY A 166 -25.66 14.96 7.50
N GLU A 167 -24.41 14.96 7.04
CA GLU A 167 -23.88 15.91 6.07
C GLU A 167 -24.49 15.69 4.67
N PRO A 168 -24.73 16.75 3.86
CA PRO A 168 -25.27 16.61 2.52
C PRO A 168 -24.28 15.97 1.57
N LEU A 169 -24.70 14.98 0.78
CA LEU A 169 -23.86 14.34 -0.24
C LEU A 169 -23.85 15.08 -1.58
N ALA A 170 -24.68 16.10 -1.75
CA ALA A 170 -24.72 16.90 -2.96
C ALA A 170 -23.32 17.53 -3.25
N GLY A 171 -22.85 17.37 -4.49
CA GLY A 171 -21.55 17.85 -4.91
C GLY A 171 -20.38 16.89 -4.64
N SER A 172 -20.59 15.78 -3.94
CA SER A 172 -19.53 14.78 -3.69
C SER A 172 -18.91 14.25 -4.97
N PHE A 173 -19.68 14.13 -6.04
CA PHE A 173 -19.23 13.62 -7.33
C PHE A 173 -19.12 14.72 -8.40
N ASP A 174 -18.96 15.98 -7.97
CA ASP A 174 -18.62 17.08 -8.89
C ASP A 174 -17.37 16.76 -9.69
N TYR A 175 -16.37 16.10 -9.05
CA TYR A 175 -15.15 15.59 -9.62
C TYR A 175 -14.78 14.25 -8.99
N VAL A 176 -14.38 13.28 -9.81
CA VAL A 176 -13.91 11.98 -9.36
C VAL A 176 -12.66 11.54 -10.14
N VAL A 177 -11.80 10.76 -9.46
CA VAL A 177 -10.73 9.97 -10.07
C VAL A 177 -10.96 8.51 -9.69
N ALA A 178 -11.09 7.64 -10.67
CA ALA A 178 -11.33 6.23 -10.43
C ALA A 178 -10.08 5.55 -9.87
N ILE A 179 -10.25 4.79 -8.79
CA ILE A 179 -9.26 3.87 -8.26
C ILE A 179 -9.54 2.50 -8.87
N ASP A 180 -8.54 1.90 -9.52
CA ASP A 180 -8.73 0.67 -10.31
C ASP A 180 -8.81 -0.60 -9.44
N TYR A 181 -9.56 -0.48 -8.33
CA TYR A 181 -9.99 -1.62 -7.53
C TYR A 181 -11.25 -2.23 -8.13
N ASN A 182 -11.20 -3.50 -8.53
CA ASN A 182 -12.32 -4.28 -9.08
C ASN A 182 -13.13 -3.54 -10.17
N ARG A 183 -12.44 -2.89 -11.09
CA ARG A 183 -13.01 -2.22 -12.28
C ARG A 183 -12.17 -2.52 -13.52
N ARG A 184 -12.70 -2.20 -14.69
CA ARG A 184 -11.97 -2.23 -15.97
C ARG A 184 -11.35 -0.86 -16.20
N PRO A 185 -10.00 -0.72 -16.20
CA PRO A 185 -9.33 0.51 -16.62
C PRO A 185 -9.68 0.90 -18.07
N GLY A 186 -9.65 2.20 -18.37
CA GLY A 186 -9.99 2.72 -19.70
C GLY A 186 -11.49 2.76 -19.99
N THR A 187 -12.32 2.70 -18.96
CA THR A 187 -13.79 2.87 -19.06
C THR A 187 -14.25 4.03 -18.19
N SER A 188 -15.49 4.48 -18.36
CA SER A 188 -16.07 5.49 -17.46
C SER A 188 -16.02 5.02 -16.01
N PRO A 189 -15.74 5.91 -15.03
CA PRO A 189 -15.90 5.58 -13.60
C PRO A 189 -17.30 5.03 -13.25
N LEU A 190 -18.31 5.36 -14.06
CA LEU A 190 -19.68 4.85 -13.91
C LEU A 190 -19.88 3.42 -14.47
N ASP A 191 -18.86 2.80 -15.08
CA ASP A 191 -18.93 1.42 -15.54
C ASP A 191 -19.02 0.46 -14.34
N TRP A 192 -20.07 -0.36 -14.32
CA TRP A 192 -20.33 -1.33 -13.25
C TRP A 192 -19.70 -2.70 -13.48
N THR A 193 -18.86 -2.88 -14.49
CA THR A 193 -18.11 -4.13 -14.69
C THR A 193 -17.21 -4.38 -13.48
N ARG A 194 -17.33 -5.57 -12.88
CA ARG A 194 -16.59 -6.01 -11.69
C ARG A 194 -15.83 -7.30 -11.99
N PRO A 195 -14.58 -7.21 -12.50
CA PRO A 195 -13.81 -8.39 -12.94
C PRO A 195 -13.57 -9.44 -11.84
N LEU A 196 -13.50 -9.02 -10.57
CA LEU A 196 -13.34 -9.90 -9.41
C LEU A 196 -14.68 -10.36 -8.82
N GLY A 197 -15.80 -10.06 -9.53
CA GLY A 197 -17.15 -10.34 -9.07
C GLY A 197 -17.76 -9.24 -8.20
N PRO A 198 -19.11 -9.11 -8.19
CA PRO A 198 -19.82 -8.04 -7.47
C PRO A 198 -19.66 -8.12 -5.94
N GLY A 199 -19.49 -9.32 -5.39
CA GLY A 199 -19.27 -9.51 -3.95
C GLY A 199 -18.00 -8.84 -3.40
N ARG A 200 -17.02 -8.52 -4.29
CA ARG A 200 -15.81 -7.78 -3.93
C ARG A 200 -16.00 -6.26 -3.94
N GLY A 201 -17.21 -5.78 -4.13
CA GLY A 201 -17.49 -4.36 -4.25
C GLY A 201 -16.87 -3.73 -5.50
N GLY A 202 -16.62 -2.43 -5.47
CA GLY A 202 -16.08 -1.62 -6.56
C GLY A 202 -16.71 -0.24 -6.58
N GLY A 203 -16.39 0.58 -7.60
CA GLY A 203 -16.80 1.99 -7.62
C GLY A 203 -16.08 2.78 -6.54
N VAL A 204 -14.82 2.45 -6.28
CA VAL A 204 -13.95 3.15 -5.32
C VAL A 204 -13.27 4.31 -6.04
N TRP A 205 -13.46 5.53 -5.54
CA TRP A 205 -12.97 6.75 -6.18
C TRP A 205 -12.28 7.67 -5.18
N PHE A 206 -11.42 8.55 -5.67
CA PHE A 206 -11.24 9.86 -5.07
C PHE A 206 -12.42 10.73 -5.48
N HIS A 207 -12.99 11.49 -4.54
CA HIS A 207 -14.08 12.42 -4.82
C HIS A 207 -14.05 13.65 -3.91
N VAL A 208 -14.92 14.63 -4.17
CA VAL A 208 -15.04 15.84 -3.36
C VAL A 208 -15.52 15.48 -1.96
N ASP A 209 -14.81 15.97 -0.94
CA ASP A 209 -15.15 15.75 0.46
C ASP A 209 -16.50 16.42 0.82
N HIS A 210 -17.32 15.66 1.51
CA HIS A 210 -18.62 16.10 2.02
C HIS A 210 -18.61 16.30 3.55
N GLY A 211 -17.45 16.22 4.20
CA GLY A 211 -17.27 16.49 5.62
C GLY A 211 -17.40 15.28 6.54
N GLY A 212 -17.70 14.10 6.00
CA GLY A 212 -17.89 12.86 6.75
C GLY A 212 -17.28 11.62 6.11
N PRO A 213 -17.42 10.45 6.79
CA PRO A 213 -16.91 9.17 6.30
C PRO A 213 -17.58 8.72 5.00
N THR A 214 -16.83 7.95 4.19
CA THR A 214 -17.34 7.37 2.94
C THR A 214 -17.78 5.92 3.11
N HIS A 215 -18.33 5.31 2.05
CA HIS A 215 -18.66 3.87 2.03
C HIS A 215 -17.44 2.98 1.67
N GLY A 216 -16.47 3.51 0.92
CA GLY A 216 -15.27 2.79 0.46
C GLY A 216 -14.26 3.70 -0.23
N CYS A 217 -14.73 4.84 -0.70
CA CYS A 217 -13.97 5.87 -1.41
C CYS A 217 -12.98 6.61 -0.49
N VAL A 218 -12.20 7.50 -1.10
CA VAL A 218 -11.37 8.50 -0.41
C VAL A 218 -11.86 9.89 -0.84
N SER A 219 -12.16 10.78 0.09
CA SER A 219 -12.61 12.14 -0.22
C SER A 219 -11.59 13.17 0.21
N VAL A 220 -11.40 14.21 -0.61
CA VAL A 220 -10.54 15.36 -0.36
C VAL A 220 -11.25 16.65 -0.77
N ALA A 221 -10.80 17.80 -0.25
CA ALA A 221 -11.38 19.08 -0.61
C ALA A 221 -11.48 19.29 -2.13
N LYS A 222 -12.52 20.00 -2.59
CA LYS A 222 -12.78 20.23 -4.03
C LYS A 222 -11.60 20.86 -4.78
N SER A 223 -10.84 21.74 -4.12
CA SER A 223 -9.59 22.31 -4.66
C SER A 223 -8.57 21.20 -4.95
N HIS A 224 -8.37 20.28 -4.00
CA HIS A 224 -7.41 19.18 -4.14
C HIS A 224 -7.86 18.13 -5.17
N MET A 225 -9.17 17.92 -5.36
CA MET A 225 -9.67 17.13 -6.49
C MET A 225 -9.27 17.73 -7.84
N LYS A 226 -9.39 19.08 -7.98
CA LYS A 226 -8.93 19.77 -9.20
C LYS A 226 -7.42 19.68 -9.38
N ASP A 227 -6.65 19.73 -8.29
CA ASP A 227 -5.19 19.59 -8.33
C ASP A 227 -4.81 18.17 -8.78
N LEU A 228 -5.47 17.12 -8.25
CA LEU A 228 -5.27 15.74 -8.72
C LEU A 228 -5.57 15.60 -10.22
N LEU A 229 -6.72 16.10 -10.68
CA LEU A 229 -7.14 16.00 -12.08
C LEU A 229 -6.14 16.67 -13.03
N ARG A 230 -5.61 17.85 -12.66
CA ARG A 230 -4.64 18.59 -13.47
C ARG A 230 -3.23 18.01 -13.44
N THR A 231 -2.90 17.24 -12.41
CA THR A 231 -1.53 16.74 -12.18
C THR A 231 -1.35 15.29 -12.59
N LEU A 232 -2.35 14.42 -12.32
CA LEU A 232 -2.26 13.00 -12.66
C LEU A 232 -2.23 12.81 -14.19
N ASP A 233 -1.14 12.24 -14.67
CA ASP A 233 -0.85 12.08 -16.10
C ASP A 233 -0.75 10.61 -16.45
N PRO A 234 -1.56 10.08 -17.38
CA PRO A 234 -1.51 8.68 -17.77
C PRO A 234 -0.14 8.25 -18.31
N GLN A 235 0.62 9.18 -18.95
CA GLN A 235 1.99 8.90 -19.40
C GLN A 235 2.99 8.73 -18.26
N ARG A 236 2.63 9.15 -17.06
CA ARG A 236 3.41 8.99 -15.83
C ARG A 236 2.97 7.79 -14.99
N HIS A 237 2.03 7.01 -15.49
CA HIS A 237 1.52 5.78 -14.88
C HIS A 237 1.16 5.97 -13.40
N PRO A 238 0.19 6.85 -13.08
CA PRO A 238 -0.15 7.17 -11.71
C PRO A 238 -0.76 5.97 -10.99
N VAL A 239 -0.37 5.82 -9.72
CA VAL A 239 -0.94 4.82 -8.81
C VAL A 239 -1.42 5.47 -7.52
N VAL A 240 -2.31 4.80 -6.82
CA VAL A 240 -2.60 5.06 -5.41
C VAL A 240 -2.03 3.94 -4.56
N VAL A 241 -1.39 4.31 -3.44
CA VAL A 241 -1.00 3.40 -2.36
C VAL A 241 -1.85 3.76 -1.15
N MET A 242 -2.75 2.89 -0.73
CA MET A 242 -3.72 3.24 0.28
C MET A 242 -3.84 2.21 1.40
N GLY A 243 -3.86 2.72 2.64
CA GLY A 243 -3.94 1.90 3.84
C GLY A 243 -3.78 2.71 5.11
N TYR A 244 -3.85 2.06 6.28
CA TYR A 244 -3.53 2.70 7.54
C TYR A 244 -2.00 2.66 7.81
N ALA A 245 -1.51 3.59 8.63
CA ALA A 245 -0.08 3.85 8.80
C ALA A 245 0.75 2.59 9.08
N ASP A 246 0.35 1.76 10.05
CA ASP A 246 1.12 0.55 10.43
C ASP A 246 1.17 -0.49 9.30
N TRP A 247 0.10 -0.60 8.49
CA TRP A 247 0.08 -1.50 7.34
C TRP A 247 0.94 -0.97 6.19
N LEU A 248 0.97 0.34 5.98
CA LEU A 248 1.80 0.97 4.97
C LEU A 248 3.30 0.83 5.29
N ALA A 249 3.66 0.70 6.56
CA ALA A 249 5.04 0.54 7.03
C ALA A 249 5.59 -0.90 6.91
N LEU A 250 4.80 -1.88 6.44
CA LEU A 250 5.22 -3.29 6.30
C LEU A 250 6.28 -3.51 5.21
#